data_f3ba0359e908e7371ad3bc2d5b485842
#
_entry.id   f3ba0359e908e7371ad3bc2d5b485842
#
_cell.length_a   1.000
_cell.length_b   1.000
_cell.length_c   1.000
_cell.angle_alpha   90.00
_cell.angle_beta   90.00
_cell.angle_gamma   90.00
#
_symmetry.space_group_name_H-M   'P 1'
#
loop_
_entity.id
_entity.type
_entity.pdbx_description
1 polymer ?
#
loop_
_entity_poly.entity_id
_entity_poly.type
_entity_poly.pdbx_seq_one_letter_code
_entity_poly.pdbx_strand_id
1 'polypeptide(L)'
;TLQKPFDWRWYYAMQHMSDVIVADAVNQFRDSRIHSHRFGENFAWLSPVMRVQYSMNGLADTDMLASQSFLDKVADYQQQLRDYFFQFYFFDKPFTAADFTKIPVFDYRPIVPNNALITLINLVIVGLFFIGLILLQTRRNRG
;
A
#
# COMPACT_ATOMS: atom_id res chain seq x y z
N THR A 1 14.27 29.02 37.27
CA THR A 1 14.11 28.76 35.84
C THR A 1 12.66 28.36 35.59
N LEU A 2 11.83 29.34 35.17
CA LEU A 2 10.46 29.10 34.75
C LEU A 2 10.50 28.27 33.48
N GLN A 3 10.30 26.98 33.61
CA GLN A 3 10.07 26.08 32.48
C GLN A 3 8.74 26.48 31.86
N LYS A 4 8.77 27.15 30.72
CA LYS A 4 7.54 27.47 29.99
C LYS A 4 6.76 26.16 29.74
N PRO A 5 5.44 26.15 30.01
CA PRO A 5 4.66 24.97 29.72
C PRO A 5 4.80 24.65 28.24
N PHE A 6 4.93 23.36 27.91
CA PHE A 6 5.06 22.89 26.54
C PHE A 6 3.80 23.27 25.75
N ASP A 7 3.98 24.02 24.67
CA ASP A 7 2.86 24.48 23.84
C ASP A 7 2.54 23.43 22.78
N TRP A 8 1.57 22.59 23.08
CA TRP A 8 1.09 21.54 22.17
C TRP A 8 0.55 22.13 20.85
N ARG A 9 0.00 23.34 20.87
CA ARG A 9 -0.50 24.03 19.65
C ARG A 9 0.64 24.30 18.68
N TRP A 10 1.76 24.80 19.20
CA TRP A 10 2.95 25.03 18.39
C TRP A 10 3.52 23.73 17.81
N TYR A 11 3.57 22.67 18.62
CA TYR A 11 4.04 21.37 18.19
C TYR A 11 3.20 20.81 17.03
N TYR A 12 1.88 20.80 17.15
CA TYR A 12 0.97 20.32 16.11
C TYR A 12 0.99 21.18 14.85
N ALA A 13 1.12 22.49 15.00
CA ALA A 13 1.27 23.38 13.85
C ALA A 13 2.56 23.11 13.08
N MET A 14 3.68 22.92 13.79
CA MET A 14 4.97 22.56 13.17
C MET A 14 4.90 21.20 12.48
N GLN A 15 4.27 20.22 13.09
CA GLN A 15 4.09 18.90 12.49
C GLN A 15 3.27 18.99 11.20
N HIS A 16 2.17 19.74 11.23
CA HIS A 16 1.36 19.94 10.03
C HIS A 16 2.13 20.64 8.91
N MET A 17 2.89 21.67 9.22
CA MET A 17 3.74 22.35 8.23
C MET A 17 4.80 21.41 7.65
N SER A 18 5.41 20.59 8.49
CA SER A 18 6.39 19.58 8.03
C SER A 18 5.74 18.59 7.06
N ASP A 19 4.55 18.09 7.36
CA ASP A 19 3.81 17.17 6.49
C ASP A 19 3.50 17.80 5.13
N VAL A 20 3.10 19.08 5.12
CA VAL A 20 2.83 19.81 3.86
C VAL A 20 4.10 19.98 3.02
N ILE A 21 5.23 20.31 3.66
CA ILE A 21 6.50 20.52 2.95
C ILE A 21 6.99 19.23 2.30
N VAL A 22 6.83 18.08 2.97
CA VAL A 22 7.32 16.80 2.44
C VAL A 22 6.31 16.08 1.54
N ALA A 23 5.06 16.55 1.50
CA ALA A 23 3.99 15.88 0.76
C ALA A 23 4.33 15.65 -0.73
N ASP A 24 4.89 16.66 -1.38
CA ASP A 24 5.27 16.57 -2.79
C ASP A 24 6.38 15.54 -3.03
N ALA A 25 7.40 15.51 -2.17
CA ALA A 25 8.49 14.56 -2.27
C ALA A 25 7.99 13.12 -2.03
N VAL A 26 7.09 12.93 -1.05
CA VAL A 26 6.47 11.63 -0.77
C VAL A 26 5.62 11.18 -1.95
N ASN A 27 4.83 12.06 -2.54
CA ASN A 27 4.00 11.73 -3.71
C ASN A 27 4.86 11.36 -4.93
N GLN A 28 5.90 12.12 -5.23
CA GLN A 28 6.83 11.81 -6.32
C GLN A 28 7.52 10.46 -6.12
N PHE A 29 7.96 10.16 -4.90
CA PHE A 29 8.55 8.88 -4.56
C PHE A 29 7.56 7.73 -4.74
N ARG A 30 6.32 7.91 -4.29
CA ARG A 30 5.23 6.95 -4.46
C ARG A 30 4.96 6.66 -5.94
N ASP A 31 4.80 7.70 -6.75
CA ASP A 31 4.51 7.57 -8.18
C ASP A 31 5.65 6.87 -8.92
N SER A 32 6.89 7.19 -8.57
CA SER A 32 8.08 6.51 -9.12
C SER A 32 8.08 5.02 -8.77
N ARG A 33 7.73 4.65 -7.55
CA ARG A 33 7.64 3.24 -7.13
C ARG A 33 6.52 2.50 -7.85
N ILE A 34 5.33 3.10 -7.98
CA ILE A 34 4.21 2.50 -8.71
C ILE A 34 4.58 2.30 -10.17
N HIS A 35 5.21 3.28 -10.80
CA HIS A 35 5.68 3.16 -12.20
C HIS A 35 6.69 2.03 -12.35
N SER A 36 7.68 1.95 -11.48
CA SER A 36 8.69 0.88 -11.49
C SER A 36 8.06 -0.51 -11.29
N HIS A 37 7.07 -0.62 -10.43
CA HIS A 37 6.35 -1.87 -10.20
C HIS A 37 5.58 -2.31 -11.45
N ARG A 38 4.81 -1.41 -12.07
CA ARG A 38 4.07 -1.70 -13.31
C ARG A 38 5.01 -2.07 -14.45
N PHE A 39 6.16 -1.41 -14.53
CA PHE A 39 7.18 -1.79 -15.50
C PHE A 39 7.67 -3.23 -15.26
N GLY A 40 8.00 -3.57 -14.01
CA GLY A 40 8.40 -4.92 -13.62
C GLY A 40 7.33 -5.97 -13.94
N GLU A 41 6.05 -5.68 -13.66
CA GLU A 41 4.92 -6.56 -14.00
C GLU A 41 4.81 -6.80 -15.51
N ASN A 42 4.98 -5.76 -16.32
CA ASN A 42 4.93 -5.88 -17.78
C ASN A 42 6.05 -6.77 -18.33
N PHE A 43 7.21 -6.81 -17.68
CA PHE A 43 8.30 -7.71 -18.07
C PHE A 43 8.21 -9.10 -17.41
N ALA A 44 7.46 -9.24 -16.35
CA ALA A 44 7.34 -10.50 -15.63
C ALA A 44 6.72 -11.61 -16.50
N TRP A 45 5.94 -11.27 -17.54
CA TRP A 45 5.38 -12.27 -18.42
C TRP A 45 6.40 -12.93 -19.36
N LEU A 46 7.59 -12.33 -19.52
CA LEU A 46 8.72 -12.94 -20.22
C LEU A 46 9.40 -14.06 -19.41
N SER A 47 9.22 -14.06 -18.08
CA SER A 47 9.81 -15.04 -17.19
C SER A 47 8.71 -15.78 -16.41
N PRO A 48 8.49 -17.07 -16.67
CA PRO A 48 7.49 -17.87 -15.95
C PRO A 48 7.68 -17.83 -14.42
N VAL A 49 8.95 -17.82 -13.97
CA VAL A 49 9.28 -17.77 -12.54
C VAL A 49 8.84 -16.44 -11.90
N MET A 50 9.15 -15.31 -12.55
CA MET A 50 8.73 -14.00 -12.06
C MET A 50 7.21 -13.89 -12.01
N ARG A 51 6.53 -14.44 -13.01
CA ARG A 51 5.07 -14.42 -13.06
C ARG A 51 4.43 -15.18 -11.91
N VAL A 52 4.94 -16.37 -11.58
CA VAL A 52 4.51 -17.14 -10.41
C VAL A 52 4.76 -16.35 -9.13
N GLN A 53 5.92 -15.74 -8.99
CA GLN A 53 6.26 -14.95 -7.80
C GLN A 53 5.33 -13.75 -7.63
N TYR A 54 5.04 -12.97 -8.68
CA TYR A 54 4.07 -11.87 -8.63
C TYR A 54 2.67 -12.36 -8.27
N SER A 55 2.25 -13.49 -8.84
CA SER A 55 0.95 -14.08 -8.51
C SER A 55 0.87 -14.52 -7.05
N MET A 56 1.92 -15.11 -6.51
CA MET A 56 1.98 -15.50 -5.09
C MET A 56 1.97 -14.30 -4.16
N ASN A 57 2.71 -13.23 -4.50
CA ASN A 57 2.71 -11.99 -3.72
C ASN A 57 1.33 -11.34 -3.71
N GLY A 58 0.63 -11.33 -4.85
CA GLY A 58 -0.74 -10.82 -4.94
C GLY A 58 -1.75 -11.64 -4.14
N LEU A 59 -1.60 -12.97 -4.09
CA LEU A 59 -2.45 -13.85 -3.27
C LEU A 59 -2.20 -13.67 -1.78
N ALA A 60 -0.94 -13.42 -1.39
CA ALA A 60 -0.55 -13.21 -0.01
C ALA A 60 -0.84 -11.77 0.48
N ASP A 61 -1.39 -10.91 -0.38
CA ASP A 61 -1.60 -9.47 -0.11
C ASP A 61 -0.32 -8.76 0.39
N THR A 62 0.82 -9.24 -0.10
CA THR A 62 2.16 -8.72 0.22
C THR A 62 2.77 -7.95 -0.94
N ASP A 63 1.99 -7.68 -1.97
CA ASP A 63 2.46 -6.90 -3.09
C ASP A 63 2.62 -5.42 -2.73
N MET A 64 3.30 -4.72 -3.59
CA MET A 64 3.57 -3.30 -3.39
C MET A 64 2.28 -2.46 -3.42
N LEU A 65 1.29 -2.85 -4.21
CA LEU A 65 0.02 -2.10 -4.33
C LEU A 65 -0.81 -2.23 -3.07
N ALA A 66 -0.87 -3.42 -2.47
CA ALA A 66 -1.52 -3.64 -1.17
C ALA A 66 -0.86 -2.81 -0.07
N SER A 67 0.47 -2.85 0.01
CA SER A 67 1.24 -2.03 0.95
C SER A 67 0.97 -0.54 0.75
N GLN A 68 0.92 -0.07 -0.49
CA GLN A 68 0.64 1.33 -0.80
C GLN A 68 -0.79 1.72 -0.40
N SER A 69 -1.78 0.88 -0.70
CA SER A 69 -3.17 1.13 -0.33
C SER A 69 -3.36 1.20 1.19
N PHE A 70 -2.62 0.38 1.93
CA PHE A 70 -2.58 0.44 3.40
C PHE A 70 -2.00 1.78 3.88
N LEU A 71 -0.85 2.21 3.35
CA LEU A 71 -0.22 3.47 3.73
C LEU A 71 -1.11 4.68 3.40
N ASP A 72 -1.80 4.67 2.27
CA ASP A 72 -2.75 5.71 1.91
C ASP A 72 -3.91 5.78 2.91
N LYS A 73 -4.44 4.62 3.33
CA LYS A 73 -5.49 4.57 4.37
C LYS A 73 -5.01 5.04 5.74
N VAL A 74 -3.76 4.72 6.09
CA VAL A 74 -3.14 5.24 7.33
C VAL A 74 -3.00 6.75 7.27
N ALA A 75 -2.57 7.31 6.14
CA ALA A 75 -2.45 8.75 5.95
C ALA A 75 -3.82 9.45 6.05
N ASP A 76 -4.84 8.92 5.38
CA ASP A 76 -6.22 9.43 5.46
C ASP A 76 -6.74 9.39 6.90
N TYR A 77 -6.49 8.31 7.62
CA TYR A 77 -6.90 8.16 9.02
C TYR A 77 -6.19 9.15 9.93
N GLN A 78 -4.88 9.35 9.75
CA GLN A 78 -4.13 10.35 10.50
C GLN A 78 -4.65 11.76 10.25
N GLN A 79 -5.04 12.07 9.01
CA GLN A 79 -5.66 13.35 8.69
C GLN A 79 -7.01 13.51 9.38
N GLN A 80 -7.88 12.49 9.34
CA GLN A 80 -9.17 12.51 10.03
C GLN A 80 -9.01 12.71 11.54
N LEU A 81 -8.04 12.02 12.17
CA LEU A 81 -7.72 12.21 13.58
C LEU A 81 -7.26 13.63 13.88
N ARG A 82 -6.41 14.18 13.04
CA ARG A 82 -5.88 15.53 13.16
C ARG A 82 -7.02 16.55 13.08
N ASP A 83 -7.85 16.44 12.05
CA ASP A 83 -8.99 17.34 11.84
C ASP A 83 -9.99 17.26 13.01
N TYR A 84 -10.22 16.03 13.53
CA TYR A 84 -11.05 15.82 14.69
C TYR A 84 -10.50 16.53 15.93
N PHE A 85 -9.20 16.38 16.23
CA PHE A 85 -8.60 16.96 17.43
C PHE A 85 -8.29 18.45 17.29
N PHE A 86 -8.07 18.99 16.09
CA PHE A 86 -7.77 20.38 15.87
C PHE A 86 -8.85 21.32 16.43
N GLN A 87 -10.13 20.95 16.35
CA GLN A 87 -11.21 21.73 16.92
C GLN A 87 -11.08 21.92 18.44
N PHE A 88 -10.52 20.95 19.14
CA PHE A 88 -10.35 21.03 20.59
C PHE A 88 -9.07 21.80 20.96
N TYR A 89 -7.99 21.69 20.19
CA TYR A 89 -6.74 22.35 20.48
C TYR A 89 -6.68 23.83 20.07
N PHE A 90 -7.27 24.17 18.94
CA PHE A 90 -7.17 25.53 18.39
C PHE A 90 -8.36 26.43 18.72
N PHE A 91 -9.52 25.84 18.96
CA PHE A 91 -10.74 26.59 19.26
C PHE A 91 -11.17 26.50 20.73
N ASP A 92 -10.31 26.02 21.61
CA ASP A 92 -10.54 25.90 23.06
C ASP A 92 -11.86 25.18 23.43
N LYS A 93 -12.35 24.31 22.57
CA LYS A 93 -13.56 23.55 22.83
C LYS A 93 -13.29 22.49 23.92
N PRO A 94 -14.09 22.43 24.98
CA PRO A 94 -13.89 21.42 26.02
C PRO A 94 -14.15 20.03 25.45
N PHE A 95 -13.23 19.09 25.75
CA PHE A 95 -13.37 17.69 25.37
C PHE A 95 -14.22 16.96 26.41
N THR A 96 -15.31 16.35 25.99
CA THR A 96 -16.29 15.68 26.85
C THR A 96 -16.28 14.17 26.67
N ALA A 97 -16.86 13.42 27.62
CA ALA A 97 -16.99 11.97 27.51
C ALA A 97 -17.76 11.52 26.24
N ALA A 98 -18.71 12.31 25.76
CA ALA A 98 -19.44 12.05 24.53
C ALA A 98 -18.56 12.17 23.27
N ASP A 99 -17.47 12.91 23.32
CA ASP A 99 -16.58 13.10 22.18
C ASP A 99 -15.69 11.87 21.98
N PHE A 100 -15.41 11.07 23.03
CA PHE A 100 -14.69 9.79 22.88
C PHE A 100 -15.37 8.82 21.91
N THR A 101 -16.70 8.81 21.87
CA THR A 101 -17.46 7.91 20.97
C THR A 101 -17.42 8.34 19.50
N LYS A 102 -16.99 9.58 19.24
CA LYS A 102 -16.90 10.18 17.90
C LYS A 102 -15.50 10.16 17.33
N ILE A 103 -14.51 9.67 18.09
CA ILE A 103 -13.15 9.54 17.58
C ILE A 103 -13.16 8.63 16.35
N PRO A 104 -12.57 9.05 15.23
CA PRO A 104 -12.45 8.20 14.04
C PRO A 104 -11.77 6.89 14.39
N VAL A 105 -12.29 5.78 13.90
CA VAL A 105 -11.74 4.44 14.10
C VAL A 105 -11.08 4.00 12.80
N PHE A 106 -9.87 3.46 12.91
CA PHE A 106 -9.19 2.90 11.75
C PHE A 106 -9.89 1.62 11.29
N ASP A 107 -10.48 1.65 10.11
CA ASP A 107 -11.03 0.48 9.43
C ASP A 107 -10.30 0.28 8.09
N TYR A 108 -9.42 -0.69 8.06
CA TYR A 108 -8.76 -1.12 6.84
C TYR A 108 -9.27 -2.49 6.44
N ARG A 109 -9.87 -2.55 5.26
CA ARG A 109 -10.22 -3.81 4.61
C ARG A 109 -9.35 -3.93 3.38
N PRO A 110 -8.46 -4.93 3.33
CA PRO A 110 -7.66 -5.16 2.15
C PRO A 110 -8.58 -5.37 0.96
N ILE A 111 -8.31 -4.63 -0.13
CA ILE A 111 -8.97 -4.90 -1.41
C ILE A 111 -8.30 -6.17 -1.91
N VAL A 112 -8.90 -7.32 -1.62
CA VAL A 112 -8.45 -8.59 -2.21
C VAL A 112 -8.84 -8.53 -3.68
N PRO A 113 -7.92 -8.20 -4.60
CA PRO A 113 -8.23 -8.30 -6.01
C PRO A 113 -8.57 -9.77 -6.25
N ASN A 114 -9.59 -10.04 -7.04
CA ASN A 114 -9.97 -11.41 -7.38
C ASN A 114 -8.92 -12.03 -8.31
N ASN A 115 -7.69 -12.10 -7.83
CA ASN A 115 -6.51 -12.56 -8.56
C ASN A 115 -6.48 -14.09 -8.69
N ALA A 116 -7.40 -14.81 -8.03
CA ALA A 116 -7.47 -16.26 -8.09
C ALA A 116 -7.62 -16.75 -9.54
N LEU A 117 -8.47 -16.12 -10.33
CA LEU A 117 -8.66 -16.46 -11.75
C LEU A 117 -7.40 -16.17 -12.56
N ILE A 118 -6.78 -15.02 -12.35
CA ILE A 118 -5.54 -14.63 -13.05
C ILE A 118 -4.40 -15.58 -12.69
N THR A 119 -4.28 -15.94 -11.41
CA THR A 119 -3.30 -16.92 -10.94
C THR A 119 -3.53 -18.30 -11.55
N LEU A 120 -4.78 -18.75 -11.62
CA LEU A 120 -5.12 -20.02 -12.25
C LEU A 120 -4.74 -20.04 -13.74
N ILE A 121 -5.07 -18.99 -14.48
CA ILE A 121 -4.70 -18.83 -15.88
C ILE A 121 -3.17 -18.86 -16.05
N ASN A 122 -2.43 -18.17 -15.19
CA ASN A 122 -0.97 -18.17 -15.22
C ASN A 122 -0.38 -19.55 -14.97
N LEU A 123 -0.93 -20.29 -14.00
CA LEU A 123 -0.53 -21.66 -13.70
C LEU A 123 -0.74 -22.61 -14.89
N VAL A 124 -1.87 -22.46 -15.58
CA VAL A 124 -2.18 -23.24 -16.79
C VAL A 124 -1.18 -22.92 -17.92
N ILE A 125 -0.88 -21.63 -18.14
CA ILE A 125 0.08 -21.21 -19.18
C ILE A 125 1.48 -21.80 -18.89
N VAL A 126 1.93 -21.71 -17.65
CA VAL A 126 3.23 -22.27 -17.22
C VAL A 126 3.24 -23.78 -17.39
N GLY A 127 2.16 -24.48 -17.00
CA GLY A 127 2.02 -25.91 -17.19
C GLY A 127 2.10 -26.34 -18.66
N LEU A 128 1.40 -25.65 -19.54
CA LEU A 128 1.44 -25.90 -20.98
C LEU A 128 2.84 -25.66 -21.57
N PHE A 129 3.55 -24.63 -21.10
CA PHE A 129 4.93 -24.38 -21.51
C PHE A 129 5.87 -25.53 -21.14
N PHE A 130 5.80 -26.06 -19.91
CA PHE A 130 6.60 -27.20 -19.48
C PHE A 130 6.26 -28.48 -20.26
N ILE A 131 4.98 -28.74 -20.51
CA ILE A 131 4.55 -29.89 -21.32
C ILE A 131 5.14 -29.76 -22.75
N GLY A 132 5.08 -28.57 -23.35
CA GLY A 132 5.69 -28.30 -24.65
C GLY A 132 7.19 -28.58 -24.68
N LEU A 133 7.94 -28.17 -23.66
CA LEU A 133 9.37 -28.43 -23.53
C LEU A 133 9.66 -29.94 -23.42
N ILE A 134 8.90 -30.68 -22.64
CA ILE A 134 9.05 -32.12 -22.47
C ILE A 134 8.79 -32.83 -23.79
N LEU A 135 7.75 -32.45 -24.53
CA LEU A 135 7.45 -33.07 -25.83
C LEU A 135 8.52 -32.77 -26.87
N LEU A 136 9.09 -31.57 -26.90
CA LEU A 136 10.20 -31.21 -27.77
C LEU A 136 11.45 -32.02 -27.44
N GLN A 137 11.77 -32.15 -26.16
CA GLN A 137 12.91 -32.97 -25.72
C GLN A 137 12.74 -34.44 -26.07
N THR A 138 11.55 -34.99 -25.87
CA THR A 138 11.23 -36.38 -26.21
C THR A 138 11.32 -36.63 -27.72
N ARG A 139 10.91 -35.71 -28.54
CA ARG A 139 11.05 -35.78 -30.00
C ARG A 139 12.50 -35.75 -30.45
N ARG A 140 13.30 -34.86 -29.82
CA ARG A 140 14.75 -34.76 -30.11
C ARG A 140 15.54 -36.02 -29.74
N ASN A 141 15.13 -36.73 -28.71
CA ASN A 141 15.79 -37.96 -28.29
C ASN A 141 15.35 -39.22 -29.09
N ARG A 142 14.33 -39.11 -29.95
CA ARG A 142 13.85 -40.23 -30.80
C ARG A 142 14.33 -40.14 -32.24
N GLY A 143 14.95 -39.07 -32.64
CA GLY A 143 15.56 -38.87 -33.96
C GLY A 143 17.07 -38.93 -33.89
#